data_4293e7a1cb4718d250e9190bf18f1a97
#
_entry.id   4293e7a1cb4718d250e9190bf18f1a97
#
_cell.length_a   1.000
_cell.length_b   1.000
_cell.length_c   1.000
_cell.angle_alpha   90.00
_cell.angle_beta   90.00
_cell.angle_gamma   90.00
#
_symmetry.space_group_name_H-M   'P 1'
#
loop_
_entity.id
_entity.type
_entity.pdbx_description
1 polymer ?
#
loop_
_entity_poly.entity_id
_entity_poly.type
_entity_poly.pdbx_seq_one_letter_code
_entity_poly.pdbx_strand_id
1 'polypeptide(L)'
;EAIYETLHWEPQVLVCAQSNTAVDWISEKLVDRGVPVLRIGNPTRVNDKMLSFTYERRFESHPAYPELWGIRKSIRETGSRMRKGSYSEREGMRSRMSRLRDRATELEIQINTDLFDSARVIASTLVSSNHRLLNGRRFPTLFIDEAAQALEAACWIAIGKADRVILAGDHHQLPPTIK
;
A
#
# COMPACT_ATOMS: atom_id res chain seq x y z
N GLU A 1 -19.80 -7.39 7.04
CA GLU A 1 -20.85 -7.73 6.08
C GLU A 1 -20.93 -6.68 4.97
N ALA A 2 -21.17 -5.38 5.27
CA ALA A 2 -21.34 -4.31 4.29
C ALA A 2 -20.22 -4.23 3.24
N ILE A 3 -18.95 -4.39 3.65
CA ILE A 3 -17.80 -4.43 2.72
C ILE A 3 -17.94 -5.60 1.75
N TYR A 4 -18.26 -6.80 2.27
CA TYR A 4 -18.42 -8.00 1.46
C TYR A 4 -19.55 -7.84 0.44
N GLU A 5 -20.70 -7.32 0.85
CA GLU A 5 -21.83 -7.05 -0.03
C GLU A 5 -21.47 -6.03 -1.12
N THR A 6 -20.76 -4.95 -0.78
CA THR A 6 -20.34 -3.94 -1.74
C THR A 6 -19.42 -4.52 -2.84
N LEU A 7 -18.60 -5.50 -2.50
CA LEU A 7 -17.71 -6.17 -3.46
C LEU A 7 -18.44 -7.05 -4.49
N HIS A 8 -19.75 -7.27 -4.38
CA HIS A 8 -20.53 -7.93 -5.44
C HIS A 8 -20.68 -7.05 -6.69
N TRP A 9 -20.65 -5.73 -6.55
CA TRP A 9 -20.81 -4.78 -7.66
C TRP A 9 -19.67 -3.76 -7.81
N GLU A 10 -18.82 -3.59 -6.81
CA GLU A 10 -17.63 -2.75 -6.92
C GLU A 10 -16.35 -3.59 -7.04
N PRO A 11 -15.43 -3.24 -7.96
CA PRO A 11 -14.23 -4.03 -8.18
C PRO A 11 -13.25 -3.94 -7.00
N GLN A 12 -13.20 -2.79 -6.34
CA GLN A 12 -12.27 -2.52 -5.25
C GLN A 12 -12.82 -1.46 -4.30
N VAL A 13 -12.53 -1.58 -3.02
CA VAL A 13 -12.88 -0.59 -1.99
C VAL A 13 -11.66 -0.23 -1.13
N LEU A 14 -11.70 0.98 -0.55
CA LEU A 14 -10.76 1.39 0.49
C LEU A 14 -11.40 1.18 1.86
N VAL A 15 -10.67 0.59 2.79
CA VAL A 15 -11.10 0.37 4.18
C VAL A 15 -10.11 1.03 5.13
N CYS A 16 -10.60 1.90 5.98
CA CYS A 16 -9.79 2.62 6.96
C CYS A 16 -10.37 2.48 8.36
N ALA A 17 -9.49 2.55 9.36
CA ALA A 17 -9.86 2.73 10.76
C ALA A 17 -8.81 3.60 11.46
N GLN A 18 -9.11 4.07 12.68
CA GLN A 18 -8.20 4.89 13.46
C GLN A 18 -6.95 4.10 13.89
N SER A 19 -7.10 2.86 14.34
CA SER A 19 -6.03 2.03 14.87
C SER A 19 -5.55 0.94 13.92
N ASN A 20 -4.29 0.51 14.04
CA ASN A 20 -3.78 -0.65 13.32
C ASN A 20 -4.52 -1.93 13.72
N THR A 21 -4.84 -2.07 15.00
CA THR A 21 -5.58 -3.25 15.52
C THR A 21 -6.95 -3.40 14.85
N ALA A 22 -7.70 -2.30 14.70
CA ALA A 22 -9.00 -2.32 14.04
C ALA A 22 -8.87 -2.68 12.55
N VAL A 23 -7.91 -2.07 11.84
CA VAL A 23 -7.65 -2.39 10.42
C VAL A 23 -7.28 -3.85 10.26
N ASP A 24 -6.39 -4.38 11.10
CA ASP A 24 -5.94 -5.77 11.03
C ASP A 24 -7.10 -6.73 11.32
N TRP A 25 -7.92 -6.44 12.33
CA TRP A 25 -9.09 -7.26 12.66
C TRP A 25 -10.10 -7.35 11.50
N ILE A 26 -10.44 -6.20 10.87
CA ILE A 26 -11.32 -6.18 9.70
C ILE A 26 -10.69 -6.96 8.54
N SER A 27 -9.41 -6.73 8.29
CA SER A 27 -8.67 -7.38 7.21
C SER A 27 -8.64 -8.90 7.39
N GLU A 28 -8.42 -9.40 8.61
CA GLU A 28 -8.48 -10.83 8.93
C GLU A 28 -9.85 -11.42 8.60
N LYS A 29 -10.94 -10.76 9.01
CA LYS A 29 -12.31 -11.24 8.72
C LYS A 29 -12.62 -11.28 7.23
N LEU A 30 -12.05 -10.37 6.45
CA LEU A 30 -12.19 -10.39 4.99
C LEU A 30 -11.36 -11.49 4.35
N VAL A 31 -10.12 -11.68 4.79
CA VAL A 31 -9.24 -12.77 4.33
C VAL A 31 -9.83 -14.13 4.65
N ASP A 32 -10.37 -14.33 5.85
CA ASP A 32 -11.05 -15.57 6.27
C ASP A 32 -12.25 -15.92 5.36
N ARG A 33 -12.84 -14.92 4.69
CA ARG A 33 -13.91 -15.08 3.68
C ARG A 33 -13.39 -15.18 2.24
N GLY A 34 -12.07 -15.28 2.06
CA GLY A 34 -11.44 -15.39 0.74
C GLY A 34 -11.34 -14.07 -0.04
N VAL A 35 -11.53 -12.91 0.60
CA VAL A 35 -11.38 -11.61 -0.06
C VAL A 35 -9.91 -11.24 -0.16
N PRO A 36 -9.38 -10.93 -1.36
CA PRO A 36 -8.01 -10.46 -1.52
C PRO A 36 -7.81 -9.07 -0.90
N VAL A 37 -7.01 -9.00 0.15
CA VAL A 37 -6.68 -7.76 0.88
C VAL A 37 -5.23 -7.37 0.62
N LEU A 38 -4.99 -6.07 0.39
CA LEU A 38 -3.66 -5.46 0.40
C LEU A 38 -3.60 -4.46 1.55
N ARG A 39 -2.75 -4.74 2.54
CA ARG A 39 -2.57 -3.93 3.74
C ARG A 39 -1.48 -2.88 3.52
N ILE A 40 -1.84 -1.60 3.57
CA ILE A 40 -0.91 -0.48 3.45
C ILE A 40 -0.59 0.06 4.86
N GLY A 41 0.68 0.15 5.18
CA GLY A 41 1.16 0.68 6.46
C GLY A 41 2.48 0.07 6.88
N ASN A 42 3.04 0.52 8.01
CA ASN A 42 4.33 0.03 8.48
C ASN A 42 4.20 -1.43 8.96
N PRO A 43 4.93 -2.40 8.36
CA PRO A 43 4.86 -3.82 8.72
C PRO A 43 5.15 -4.10 10.20
N THR A 44 5.94 -3.26 10.87
CA THR A 44 6.25 -3.43 12.31
C THR A 44 5.06 -3.16 13.22
N ARG A 45 3.98 -2.58 12.70
CA ARG A 45 2.74 -2.25 13.42
C ARG A 45 1.56 -3.13 13.01
N VAL A 46 1.81 -4.10 12.14
CA VAL A 46 0.82 -5.05 11.65
C VAL A 46 0.97 -6.34 12.43
N ASN A 47 -0.13 -7.00 12.78
CA ASN A 47 -0.07 -8.27 13.48
C ASN A 47 0.50 -9.40 12.59
N ASP A 48 0.98 -10.47 13.21
CA ASP A 48 1.67 -11.57 12.51
C ASP A 48 0.79 -12.22 11.43
N LYS A 49 -0.51 -12.37 11.67
CA LYS A 49 -1.46 -12.98 10.73
C LYS A 49 -1.60 -12.15 9.44
N MET A 50 -1.61 -10.83 9.58
CA MET A 50 -1.75 -9.91 8.45
C MET A 50 -0.43 -9.50 7.81
N LEU A 51 0.72 -9.88 8.38
CA LEU A 51 2.04 -9.48 7.90
C LEU A 51 2.28 -9.90 6.43
N SER A 52 1.87 -11.10 6.04
CA SER A 52 2.00 -11.60 4.66
C SER A 52 1.12 -10.86 3.64
N PHE A 53 0.12 -10.10 4.11
CA PHE A 53 -0.78 -9.30 3.29
C PHE A 53 -0.35 -7.84 3.15
N THR A 54 0.76 -7.46 3.82
CA THR A 54 1.32 -6.12 3.69
C THR A 54 1.90 -5.90 2.29
N TYR A 55 1.83 -4.66 1.82
CA TYR A 55 2.39 -4.26 0.53
C TYR A 55 3.86 -4.69 0.41
N GLU A 56 4.68 -4.44 1.43
CA GLU A 56 6.10 -4.73 1.44
C GLU A 56 6.36 -6.24 1.25
N ARG A 57 5.67 -7.09 1.99
CA ARG A 57 5.83 -8.54 1.88
C ARG A 57 5.33 -9.08 0.55
N ARG A 58 4.20 -8.58 0.07
CA ARG A 58 3.67 -8.92 -1.25
C ARG A 58 4.59 -8.47 -2.37
N PHE A 59 5.19 -7.28 -2.25
CA PHE A 59 6.17 -6.76 -3.20
C PHE A 59 7.41 -7.65 -3.28
N GLU A 60 7.98 -8.01 -2.13
CA GLU A 60 9.16 -8.89 -2.03
C GLU A 60 8.88 -10.32 -2.51
N SER A 61 7.64 -10.80 -2.38
CA SER A 61 7.21 -12.15 -2.81
C SER A 61 6.78 -12.21 -4.27
N HIS A 62 6.76 -11.08 -4.97
CA HIS A 62 6.32 -11.03 -6.37
C HIS A 62 7.32 -11.75 -7.29
N PRO A 63 6.86 -12.50 -8.32
CA PRO A 63 7.75 -13.24 -9.25
C PRO A 63 8.81 -12.38 -9.95
N ALA A 64 8.53 -11.11 -10.20
CA ALA A 64 9.48 -10.17 -10.81
C ALA A 64 10.47 -9.55 -9.82
N TYR A 65 10.29 -9.73 -8.52
CA TYR A 65 11.15 -9.12 -7.50
C TYR A 65 12.62 -9.58 -7.56
N PRO A 66 12.96 -10.87 -7.79
CA PRO A 66 14.36 -11.29 -7.91
C PRO A 66 15.12 -10.57 -9.04
N GLU A 67 14.46 -10.33 -10.19
CA GLU A 67 15.05 -9.54 -11.29
C GLU A 67 15.29 -8.10 -10.84
N LEU A 68 14.30 -7.45 -10.24
CA LEU A 68 14.42 -6.11 -9.70
C LEU A 68 15.55 -5.98 -8.67
N TRP A 69 15.66 -6.95 -7.76
CA TRP A 69 16.72 -7.00 -6.76
C TRP A 69 18.12 -7.09 -7.40
N GLY A 70 18.27 -7.97 -8.41
CA GLY A 70 19.51 -8.10 -9.19
C GLY A 70 19.90 -6.81 -9.91
N ILE A 71 18.93 -6.13 -10.51
CA ILE A 71 19.14 -4.83 -11.18
C ILE A 71 19.54 -3.75 -10.15
N ARG A 72 18.85 -3.66 -9.01
CA ARG A 72 19.20 -2.71 -7.94
C ARG A 72 20.63 -2.95 -7.41
N LYS A 73 21.05 -4.23 -7.30
CA LYS A 73 22.42 -4.60 -6.95
C LYS A 73 23.41 -4.10 -8.02
N SER A 74 23.13 -4.36 -9.29
CA SER A 74 23.96 -3.90 -10.43
C SER A 74 24.08 -2.38 -10.50
N ILE A 75 23.00 -1.65 -10.18
CA ILE A 75 23.02 -0.18 -10.09
C ILE A 75 23.99 0.29 -8.99
N ARG A 76 23.95 -0.33 -7.80
CA ARG A 76 24.87 0.02 -6.70
C ARG A 76 26.33 -0.25 -7.07
N GLU A 77 26.61 -1.41 -7.65
CA GLU A 77 27.96 -1.80 -8.08
C GLU A 77 28.49 -0.88 -9.18
N THR A 78 27.68 -0.59 -10.20
CA THR A 78 28.05 0.33 -11.28
C THR A 78 28.29 1.74 -10.73
N GLY A 79 27.45 2.21 -9.81
CA GLY A 79 27.63 3.51 -9.14
C GLY A 79 28.94 3.59 -8.34
N SER A 80 29.33 2.50 -7.68
CA SER A 80 30.62 2.43 -6.96
C SER A 80 31.81 2.46 -7.91
N ARG A 81 31.73 1.77 -9.06
CA ARG A 81 32.81 1.78 -10.09
C ARG A 81 32.93 3.14 -10.77
N MET A 82 31.82 3.81 -11.06
CA MET A 82 31.83 5.16 -11.65
C MET A 82 32.59 6.19 -10.80
N ARG A 83 32.58 6.06 -9.48
CA ARG A 83 33.32 6.97 -8.59
C ARG A 83 34.84 6.81 -8.71
N LYS A 84 35.30 5.62 -9.11
CA LYS A 84 36.73 5.25 -9.20
C LYS A 84 37.28 5.26 -10.62
N GLY A 85 36.44 5.33 -11.67
CA GLY A 85 36.81 5.19 -13.06
C GLY A 85 37.30 6.48 -13.72
N SER A 86 38.00 6.34 -14.87
CA SER A 86 38.42 7.43 -15.76
C SER A 86 37.21 8.09 -16.46
N TYR A 87 37.44 9.23 -17.12
CA TYR A 87 36.38 9.98 -17.81
C TYR A 87 35.70 9.15 -18.92
N SER A 88 36.45 8.47 -19.76
CA SER A 88 35.95 7.66 -20.88
C SER A 88 35.12 6.44 -20.37
N GLU A 89 35.57 5.81 -19.31
CA GLU A 89 34.86 4.69 -18.69
C GLU A 89 33.51 5.13 -18.09
N ARG A 90 33.44 6.36 -17.55
CA ARG A 90 32.22 6.92 -16.97
C ARG A 90 31.09 7.11 -18.00
N GLU A 91 31.42 7.44 -19.24
CA GLU A 91 30.39 7.65 -20.28
C GLU A 91 29.68 6.35 -20.65
N GLY A 92 30.41 5.26 -20.87
CA GLY A 92 29.83 3.93 -21.08
C GLY A 92 29.02 3.45 -19.90
N MET A 93 29.49 3.72 -18.68
CA MET A 93 28.75 3.36 -17.45
C MET A 93 27.47 4.19 -17.27
N ARG A 94 27.42 5.45 -17.71
CA ARG A 94 26.20 6.28 -17.67
C ARG A 94 25.07 5.67 -18.50
N SER A 95 25.35 5.28 -19.74
CA SER A 95 24.35 4.64 -20.62
C SER A 95 23.84 3.31 -20.03
N ARG A 96 24.75 2.51 -19.45
CA ARG A 96 24.37 1.28 -18.75
C ARG A 96 23.50 1.58 -17.52
N MET A 97 23.88 2.58 -16.73
CA MET A 97 23.14 3.00 -15.54
C MET A 97 21.73 3.48 -15.87
N SER A 98 21.58 4.24 -16.96
CA SER A 98 20.26 4.69 -17.44
C SER A 98 19.37 3.49 -17.76
N ARG A 99 19.84 2.58 -18.60
CA ARG A 99 19.08 1.36 -18.96
C ARG A 99 18.68 0.52 -17.74
N LEU A 100 19.59 0.37 -16.76
CA LEU A 100 19.29 -0.37 -15.53
C LEU A 100 18.21 0.34 -14.69
N ARG A 101 18.24 1.67 -14.61
CA ARG A 101 17.21 2.45 -13.90
C ARG A 101 15.87 2.38 -14.60
N ASP A 102 15.86 2.49 -15.93
CA ASP A 102 14.62 2.40 -16.72
C ASP A 102 13.96 1.02 -16.51
N ARG A 103 14.75 -0.06 -16.59
CA ARG A 103 14.26 -1.42 -16.35
C ARG A 103 13.78 -1.63 -14.90
N ALA A 104 14.49 -1.09 -13.91
CA ALA A 104 14.06 -1.14 -12.52
C ALA A 104 12.71 -0.43 -12.33
N THR A 105 12.52 0.74 -12.95
CA THR A 105 11.27 1.50 -12.91
C THR A 105 10.13 0.73 -13.55
N GLU A 106 10.35 0.11 -14.71
CA GLU A 106 9.34 -0.75 -15.37
C GLU A 106 8.90 -1.89 -14.46
N LEU A 107 9.85 -2.60 -13.84
CA LEU A 107 9.53 -3.71 -12.92
C LEU A 107 8.80 -3.23 -11.67
N GLU A 108 9.19 -2.08 -11.11
CA GLU A 108 8.48 -1.48 -9.97
C GLU A 108 7.04 -1.11 -10.32
N ILE A 109 6.81 -0.54 -11.50
CA ILE A 109 5.46 -0.23 -12.01
C ILE A 109 4.67 -1.51 -12.19
N GLN A 110 5.26 -2.53 -12.83
CA GLN A 110 4.60 -3.83 -13.04
C GLN A 110 4.17 -4.44 -11.71
N ILE A 111 5.09 -4.59 -10.75
CA ILE A 111 4.78 -5.18 -9.44
C ILE A 111 3.68 -4.37 -8.74
N ASN A 112 3.77 -3.04 -8.73
CA ASN A 112 2.75 -2.18 -8.15
C ASN A 112 1.37 -2.41 -8.78
N THR A 113 1.32 -2.44 -10.11
CA THR A 113 0.06 -2.65 -10.85
C THR A 113 -0.53 -4.01 -10.49
N ASP A 114 0.26 -5.08 -10.55
CA ASP A 114 -0.20 -6.44 -10.25
C ASP A 114 -0.72 -6.58 -8.81
N LEU A 115 -0.05 -5.96 -7.83
CA LEU A 115 -0.49 -5.99 -6.43
C LEU A 115 -1.81 -5.26 -6.22
N PHE A 116 -1.98 -4.08 -6.81
CA PHE A 116 -3.20 -3.31 -6.65
C PHE A 116 -4.37 -3.91 -7.44
N ASP A 117 -4.13 -4.42 -8.64
CA ASP A 117 -5.17 -5.02 -9.48
C ASP A 117 -5.66 -6.37 -8.92
N SER A 118 -4.80 -7.12 -8.25
CA SER A 118 -5.18 -8.37 -7.59
C SER A 118 -5.95 -8.18 -6.29
N ALA A 119 -5.87 -7.01 -5.66
CA ALA A 119 -6.57 -6.73 -4.41
C ALA A 119 -8.00 -6.26 -4.64
N ARG A 120 -8.95 -6.77 -3.85
CA ARG A 120 -10.35 -6.29 -3.80
C ARG A 120 -10.57 -5.27 -2.69
N VAL A 121 -9.73 -5.34 -1.66
CA VAL A 121 -9.74 -4.41 -0.53
C VAL A 121 -8.35 -3.85 -0.32
N ILE A 122 -8.24 -2.53 -0.32
CA ILE A 122 -7.06 -1.82 0.16
C ILE A 122 -7.36 -1.39 1.60
N ALA A 123 -6.53 -1.83 2.55
CA ALA A 123 -6.74 -1.57 3.96
C ALA A 123 -5.61 -0.73 4.55
N SER A 124 -5.94 0.34 5.26
CA SER A 124 -4.95 1.22 5.92
C SER A 124 -5.53 1.90 7.16
N THR A 125 -4.67 2.44 8.02
CA THR A 125 -5.17 3.43 8.99
C THR A 125 -5.55 4.72 8.25
N LEU A 126 -6.39 5.56 8.87
CA LEU A 126 -6.77 6.87 8.32
C LEU A 126 -5.54 7.71 7.95
N VAL A 127 -4.55 7.78 8.84
CA VAL A 127 -3.31 8.51 8.58
C VAL A 127 -2.49 7.86 7.47
N SER A 128 -2.41 6.53 7.44
CA SER A 128 -1.68 5.80 6.39
C SER A 128 -2.37 5.87 5.01
N SER A 129 -3.62 6.32 4.94
CA SER A 129 -4.27 6.58 3.64
C SER A 129 -3.58 7.69 2.84
N ASN A 130 -2.76 8.54 3.50
CA ASN A 130 -1.89 9.53 2.83
C ASN A 130 -0.58 8.91 2.29
N HIS A 131 -0.38 7.61 2.39
CA HIS A 131 0.84 6.98 1.91
C HIS A 131 1.02 7.18 0.40
N ARG A 132 2.27 7.39 -0.04
CA ARG A 132 2.63 7.64 -1.46
C ARG A 132 2.06 6.61 -2.44
N LEU A 133 1.90 5.36 -2.03
CA LEU A 133 1.31 4.29 -2.84
C LEU A 133 -0.16 4.55 -3.21
N LEU A 134 -0.86 5.36 -2.43
CA LEU A 134 -2.24 5.75 -2.65
C LEU A 134 -2.40 7.13 -3.32
N ASN A 135 -1.28 7.80 -3.64
CA ASN A 135 -1.33 9.08 -4.32
C ASN A 135 -1.88 8.91 -5.75
N GLY A 136 -2.82 9.77 -6.10
CA GLY A 136 -3.49 9.72 -7.40
C GLY A 136 -4.48 8.56 -7.60
N ARG A 137 -4.63 7.67 -6.60
CA ARG A 137 -5.67 6.63 -6.62
C ARG A 137 -6.97 7.16 -6.09
N ARG A 138 -8.06 6.71 -6.71
CA ARG A 138 -9.42 7.02 -6.30
C ARG A 138 -10.22 5.72 -6.21
N PHE A 139 -11.07 5.63 -5.19
CA PHE A 139 -11.86 4.45 -4.90
C PHE A 139 -13.35 4.76 -5.03
N PRO A 140 -14.18 3.84 -5.56
CA PRO A 140 -15.62 4.05 -5.61
C PRO A 140 -16.21 4.25 -4.21
N THR A 141 -15.79 3.41 -3.25
CA THR A 141 -16.29 3.48 -1.87
C THR A 141 -15.14 3.35 -0.86
N LEU A 142 -15.21 4.19 0.17
CA LEU A 142 -14.40 4.14 1.38
C LEU A 142 -15.28 3.70 2.54
N PHE A 143 -14.82 2.73 3.31
CA PHE A 143 -15.36 2.37 4.61
C PHE A 143 -14.45 2.91 5.71
N ILE A 144 -15.01 3.63 6.67
CA ILE A 144 -14.30 4.04 7.89
C ILE A 144 -14.97 3.34 9.08
N ASP A 145 -14.22 2.47 9.74
CA ASP A 145 -14.65 1.84 10.98
C ASP A 145 -14.16 2.63 12.20
N GLU A 146 -14.85 2.46 13.33
CA GLU A 146 -14.62 3.25 14.54
C GLU A 146 -14.70 4.78 14.28
N ALA A 147 -15.57 5.21 13.38
CA ALA A 147 -15.63 6.59 12.91
C ALA A 147 -15.92 7.60 14.05
N ALA A 148 -16.67 7.16 15.08
CA ALA A 148 -16.94 8.00 16.26
C ALA A 148 -15.67 8.30 17.11
N GLN A 149 -14.64 7.47 17.01
CA GLN A 149 -13.37 7.63 17.71
C GLN A 149 -12.28 8.27 16.85
N ALA A 150 -12.56 8.48 15.56
CA ALA A 150 -11.59 9.01 14.62
C ALA A 150 -11.47 10.54 14.74
N LEU A 151 -10.23 11.04 14.60
CA LEU A 151 -10.01 12.47 14.47
C LEU A 151 -10.53 12.95 13.12
N GLU A 152 -11.32 14.01 13.11
CA GLU A 152 -11.92 14.58 11.91
C GLU A 152 -10.89 14.85 10.81
N ALA A 153 -9.77 15.49 11.16
CA ALA A 153 -8.70 15.78 10.22
C ALA A 153 -8.13 14.52 9.52
N ALA A 154 -8.02 13.40 10.23
CA ALA A 154 -7.57 12.14 9.66
C ALA A 154 -8.62 11.53 8.71
N CYS A 155 -9.90 11.69 9.03
CA CYS A 155 -10.99 11.25 8.17
C CYS A 155 -10.96 11.97 6.81
N TRP A 156 -10.74 13.28 6.80
CA TRP A 156 -10.69 14.06 5.56
C TRP A 156 -9.58 13.61 4.59
N ILE A 157 -8.45 13.12 5.12
CA ILE A 157 -7.38 12.55 4.29
C ILE A 157 -7.88 11.36 3.48
N ALA A 158 -8.61 10.44 4.12
CA ALA A 158 -9.16 9.26 3.46
C ALA A 158 -10.36 9.59 2.56
N ILE A 159 -11.26 10.48 3.02
CA ILE A 159 -12.47 10.91 2.30
C ILE A 159 -12.13 11.50 0.93
N GLY A 160 -11.06 12.29 0.84
CA GLY A 160 -10.59 12.85 -0.43
C GLY A 160 -10.19 11.82 -1.50
N LYS A 161 -10.09 10.54 -1.13
CA LYS A 161 -9.71 9.44 -2.06
C LYS A 161 -10.89 8.62 -2.56
N ALA A 162 -12.11 8.95 -2.18
CA ALA A 162 -13.29 8.16 -2.54
C ALA A 162 -14.42 9.01 -3.10
N ASP A 163 -15.31 8.35 -3.86
CA ASP A 163 -16.53 8.98 -4.39
C ASP A 163 -17.70 8.88 -3.41
N ARG A 164 -17.70 7.81 -2.61
CA ARG A 164 -18.70 7.52 -1.58
C ARG A 164 -18.01 7.08 -0.29
N VAL A 165 -18.56 7.49 0.83
CA VAL A 165 -18.04 7.14 2.16
C VAL A 165 -19.15 6.47 2.98
N ILE A 166 -18.81 5.36 3.63
CA ILE A 166 -19.63 4.66 4.58
C ILE A 166 -18.93 4.71 5.93
N LEU A 167 -19.56 5.32 6.91
CA LEU A 167 -19.08 5.46 8.27
C LEU A 167 -19.72 4.38 9.14
N ALA A 168 -18.90 3.57 9.79
CA ALA A 168 -19.33 2.63 10.82
C ALA A 168 -18.76 3.07 12.17
N GLY A 169 -19.57 3.03 13.20
CA GLY A 169 -19.15 3.41 14.55
C GLY A 169 -20.35 3.53 15.48
N ASP A 170 -20.07 3.52 16.75
CA ASP A 170 -21.06 3.69 17.81
C ASP A 170 -20.86 5.05 18.48
N HIS A 171 -21.82 5.96 18.33
CA HIS A 171 -21.79 7.30 18.89
C HIS A 171 -21.95 7.32 20.42
N HIS A 172 -22.27 6.20 21.04
CA HIS A 172 -22.30 6.05 22.50
C HIS A 172 -20.95 5.64 23.09
N GLN A 173 -19.94 5.35 22.26
CA GLN A 173 -18.57 5.11 22.72
C GLN A 173 -17.86 6.43 23.08
N LEU A 174 -16.72 6.29 23.80
CA LEU A 174 -15.91 7.44 24.19
C LEU A 174 -15.44 8.25 22.98
N PRO A 175 -15.39 9.60 23.09
CA PRO A 175 -14.89 10.44 22.02
C PRO A 175 -13.39 10.23 21.76
N PRO A 176 -12.85 10.77 20.65
CA PRO A 176 -11.43 10.69 20.33
C PRO A 176 -10.56 11.19 21.47
N THR A 177 -9.52 10.45 21.82
CA THR A 177 -8.53 10.90 22.80
C THR A 177 -7.50 11.78 22.10
N ILE A 178 -7.48 13.07 22.43
CA ILE A 178 -6.45 14.01 21.97
C ILE A 178 -5.29 13.91 22.95
N LYS A 179 -4.11 13.48 22.47
CA LYS A 179 -2.86 13.51 23.25
C LYS A 179 -2.03 14.71 22.85
#